data_6d00f14d4bed76321dc6102faa60b5e0
#
_entry.id   6d00f14d4bed76321dc6102faa60b5e0
#
_cell.length_a   1.000
_cell.length_b   1.000
_cell.length_c   1.000
_cell.angle_alpha   90.00
_cell.angle_beta   90.00
_cell.angle_gamma   90.00
#
_symmetry.space_group_name_H-M   'P 1'
#
loop_
_entity.id
_entity.type
_entity.pdbx_description
1 polymer ?
#
loop_
_entity_poly.entity_id
_entity_poly.type
_entity_poly.pdbx_seq_one_letter_code
_entity_poly.pdbx_strand_id
1 'polypeptide(L)'
;GLGDVYKRQPYIGCSTLSSALTMDKEKTKLALMAAGVPVVPYICIKRSDLLDSGRYDVLFQTAEKTLGYPLFVKPCSAGSSNGASKARSAKELSYALMQAFLWDDKALVEKAVDAREIECSVTGNAVTSPPESKMESVKAYALGEIIPSHSFYDYDAKYNDPDGASLHVPADIPVGMTEALRLMAVNAYKALDCAGLSRVDFLVDKTSGEIYLNEVNSMPGFTPISMFPKMCEQSGLPYDRLIELLLEQGLDRFKKRRALK
;
A
#
# COMPACT_ATOMS: atom_id res chain seq x y z
N GLY A 1 1.06 4.84 18.46
CA GLY A 1 0.96 3.39 18.64
C GLY A 1 -0.07 2.96 19.69
N LEU A 2 -0.11 1.67 20.03
CA LEU A 2 -1.03 1.13 21.06
C LEU A 2 -0.87 1.83 22.42
N GLY A 3 0.36 2.20 22.79
CA GLY A 3 0.65 2.92 24.02
C GLY A 3 -0.05 4.29 24.11
N ASP A 4 -0.15 5.00 23.01
CA ASP A 4 -0.78 6.32 22.96
C ASP A 4 -2.31 6.20 23.02
N VAL A 5 -2.88 5.18 22.41
CA VAL A 5 -4.31 4.84 22.53
C VAL A 5 -4.66 4.47 23.96
N TYR A 6 -3.85 3.66 24.62
CA TYR A 6 -4.05 3.25 26.01
C TYR A 6 -3.94 4.44 26.98
N LYS A 7 -2.94 5.33 26.77
CA LYS A 7 -2.74 6.53 27.59
C LYS A 7 -3.73 7.65 27.26
N ARG A 8 -4.60 7.47 26.27
CA ARG A 8 -5.54 8.51 25.80
C ARG A 8 -4.84 9.81 25.42
N GLN A 9 -3.67 9.73 24.79
CA GLN A 9 -2.92 10.87 24.27
C GLN A 9 -3.27 11.15 22.81
N PRO A 10 -3.17 12.40 22.33
CA PRO A 10 -3.25 12.68 20.91
C PRO A 10 -2.05 12.06 20.18
N TYR A 11 -2.27 11.57 18.98
CA TYR A 11 -1.22 11.00 18.13
C TYR A 11 -1.54 11.26 16.66
N ILE A 12 -0.51 11.26 15.81
CA ILE A 12 -0.59 11.34 14.36
C ILE A 12 -0.65 9.92 13.79
N GLY A 13 -1.38 9.76 12.66
CA GLY A 13 -1.42 8.51 11.93
C GLY A 13 -2.65 7.67 12.20
N CYS A 14 -2.69 6.50 11.59
CA CYS A 14 -3.83 5.58 11.56
C CYS A 14 -4.21 5.03 12.94
N SER A 15 -5.47 4.63 13.07
CA SER A 15 -5.96 3.89 14.25
C SER A 15 -5.38 2.48 14.29
N THR A 16 -5.57 1.77 15.41
CA THR A 16 -5.19 0.36 15.52
C THR A 16 -5.83 -0.49 14.42
N LEU A 17 -7.12 -0.26 14.12
CA LEU A 17 -7.82 -1.00 13.07
C LEU A 17 -7.19 -0.75 11.70
N SER A 18 -7.05 0.50 11.30
CA SER A 18 -6.48 0.86 10.00
C SER A 18 -5.03 0.37 9.86
N SER A 19 -4.23 0.49 10.92
CA SER A 19 -2.85 -0.02 10.91
C SER A 19 -2.79 -1.53 10.78
N ALA A 20 -3.66 -2.28 11.46
CA ALA A 20 -3.73 -3.73 11.34
C ALA A 20 -4.21 -4.17 9.95
N LEU A 21 -5.21 -3.48 9.39
CA LEU A 21 -5.70 -3.75 8.03
C LEU A 21 -4.59 -3.52 6.99
N THR A 22 -3.89 -2.39 7.05
CA THR A 22 -2.84 -2.05 6.07
C THR A 22 -1.58 -2.90 6.21
N MET A 23 -1.34 -3.50 7.38
CA MET A 23 -0.25 -4.45 7.58
C MET A 23 -0.48 -5.80 6.89
N ASP A 24 -1.72 -6.26 6.79
CA ASP A 24 -2.07 -7.54 6.19
C ASP A 24 -2.59 -7.33 4.75
N LYS A 25 -1.77 -7.68 3.76
CA LYS A 25 -2.08 -7.46 2.33
C LYS A 25 -3.37 -8.18 1.88
N GLU A 26 -3.67 -9.37 2.42
CA GLU A 26 -4.93 -10.07 2.10
C GLU A 26 -6.13 -9.27 2.62
N LYS A 27 -6.09 -8.80 3.87
CA LYS A 27 -7.18 -8.05 4.48
C LYS A 27 -7.34 -6.68 3.85
N THR A 28 -6.22 -6.03 3.51
CA THR A 28 -6.23 -4.78 2.72
C THR A 28 -6.96 -4.99 1.39
N LYS A 29 -6.58 -6.01 0.61
CA LYS A 29 -7.22 -6.28 -0.69
C LYS A 29 -8.71 -6.60 -0.56
N LEU A 30 -9.11 -7.39 0.44
CA LEU A 30 -10.53 -7.69 0.68
C LEU A 30 -11.34 -6.42 0.99
N ALA A 31 -10.84 -5.53 1.84
CA ALA A 31 -11.50 -4.26 2.14
C ALA A 31 -11.58 -3.34 0.91
N LEU A 32 -10.50 -3.27 0.14
CA LEU A 32 -10.45 -2.47 -1.10
C LEU A 32 -11.41 -3.00 -2.17
N MET A 33 -11.45 -4.31 -2.38
CA MET A 33 -12.41 -4.93 -3.32
C MET A 33 -13.85 -4.67 -2.93
N ALA A 34 -14.18 -4.76 -1.63
CA ALA A 34 -15.51 -4.42 -1.11
C ALA A 34 -15.89 -2.96 -1.35
N ALA A 35 -14.90 -2.07 -1.44
CA ALA A 35 -15.07 -0.65 -1.76
C ALA A 35 -15.00 -0.34 -3.28
N GLY A 36 -14.92 -1.37 -4.13
CA GLY A 36 -14.84 -1.21 -5.59
C GLY A 36 -13.47 -0.71 -6.09
N VAL A 37 -12.42 -0.80 -5.28
CA VAL A 37 -11.06 -0.42 -5.68
C VAL A 37 -10.38 -1.64 -6.31
N PRO A 38 -9.90 -1.55 -7.57
CA PRO A 38 -9.26 -2.66 -8.26
C PRO A 38 -7.92 -3.01 -7.63
N VAL A 39 -7.69 -4.30 -7.43
CA VAL A 39 -6.43 -4.86 -6.93
C VAL A 39 -5.94 -5.95 -7.87
N VAL A 40 -4.64 -6.23 -7.87
CA VAL A 40 -4.10 -7.34 -8.66
C VAL A 40 -4.81 -8.64 -8.27
N PRO A 41 -5.31 -9.43 -9.24
CA PRO A 41 -5.89 -10.75 -8.97
C PRO A 41 -4.94 -11.65 -8.19
N TYR A 42 -5.45 -12.35 -7.18
CA TYR A 42 -4.62 -13.12 -6.28
C TYR A 42 -5.32 -14.37 -5.73
N ILE A 43 -4.50 -15.29 -5.23
CA ILE A 43 -4.91 -16.42 -4.39
C ILE A 43 -4.11 -16.30 -3.08
N CYS A 44 -4.79 -16.43 -1.94
CA CYS A 44 -4.11 -16.52 -0.63
C CYS A 44 -3.92 -17.98 -0.25
N ILE A 45 -2.68 -18.38 0.02
CA ILE A 45 -2.31 -19.72 0.52
C ILE A 45 -1.77 -19.53 1.93
N LYS A 46 -2.27 -20.34 2.86
CA LYS A 46 -1.84 -20.34 4.26
C LYS A 46 -0.87 -21.48 4.51
N ARG A 47 0.03 -21.31 5.47
CA ARG A 47 0.93 -22.37 5.89
C ARG A 47 0.16 -23.62 6.35
N SER A 48 -0.99 -23.44 7.01
CA SER A 48 -1.85 -24.55 7.42
C SER A 48 -2.41 -25.37 6.24
N ASP A 49 -2.55 -24.77 5.05
CA ASP A 49 -3.02 -25.49 3.87
C ASP A 49 -2.01 -26.55 3.41
N LEU A 50 -0.71 -26.38 3.74
CA LEU A 50 0.33 -27.38 3.47
C LEU A 50 0.14 -28.70 4.24
N LEU A 51 -0.64 -28.67 5.33
CA LEU A 51 -0.95 -29.86 6.14
C LEU A 51 -2.06 -30.72 5.52
N ASP A 52 -2.80 -30.17 4.54
CA ASP A 52 -3.83 -30.83 3.77
C ASP A 52 -3.42 -30.81 2.28
N SER A 53 -2.82 -31.90 1.83
CA SER A 53 -2.29 -31.99 0.46
C SER A 53 -3.37 -31.76 -0.60
N GLY A 54 -4.58 -32.26 -0.40
CA GLY A 54 -5.68 -32.06 -1.34
C GLY A 54 -6.08 -30.59 -1.47
N ARG A 55 -6.15 -29.87 -0.36
CA ARG A 55 -6.45 -28.45 -0.32
C ARG A 55 -5.31 -27.61 -0.93
N TYR A 56 -4.07 -27.93 -0.58
CA TYR A 56 -2.90 -27.27 -1.15
C TYR A 56 -2.85 -27.41 -2.67
N ASP A 57 -3.03 -28.64 -3.18
CA ASP A 57 -3.01 -28.92 -4.61
C ASP A 57 -4.11 -28.14 -5.36
N VAL A 58 -5.32 -28.05 -4.79
CA VAL A 58 -6.41 -27.28 -5.36
C VAL A 58 -6.05 -25.78 -5.44
N LEU A 59 -5.53 -25.20 -4.37
CA LEU A 59 -5.14 -23.79 -4.34
C LEU A 59 -3.98 -23.52 -5.30
N PHE A 60 -2.98 -24.38 -5.33
CA PHE A 60 -1.83 -24.28 -6.21
C PHE A 60 -2.25 -24.33 -7.68
N GLN A 61 -3.02 -25.35 -8.07
CA GLN A 61 -3.54 -25.48 -9.44
C GLN A 61 -4.49 -24.35 -9.82
N THR A 62 -5.27 -23.83 -8.86
CA THR A 62 -6.15 -22.68 -9.10
C THR A 62 -5.30 -21.45 -9.43
N ALA A 63 -4.22 -21.20 -8.68
CA ALA A 63 -3.31 -20.10 -8.96
C ALA A 63 -2.71 -20.20 -10.38
N GLU A 64 -2.25 -21.39 -10.78
CA GLU A 64 -1.70 -21.61 -12.13
C GLU A 64 -2.74 -21.38 -13.22
N LYS A 65 -3.94 -21.92 -13.06
CA LYS A 65 -4.99 -21.89 -14.09
C LYS A 65 -5.65 -20.51 -14.24
N THR A 66 -5.88 -19.82 -13.11
CA THR A 66 -6.64 -18.55 -13.10
C THR A 66 -5.76 -17.33 -13.27
N LEU A 67 -4.55 -17.35 -12.74
CA LEU A 67 -3.65 -16.20 -12.79
C LEU A 67 -2.64 -16.30 -13.93
N GLY A 68 -2.19 -17.52 -14.26
CA GLY A 68 -1.18 -17.76 -15.30
C GLY A 68 0.22 -17.26 -14.93
N TYR A 69 1.25 -17.87 -15.53
CA TYR A 69 2.62 -17.42 -15.33
C TYR A 69 2.96 -16.19 -16.20
N PRO A 70 3.85 -15.31 -15.76
CA PRO A 70 4.55 -15.33 -14.46
C PRO A 70 3.65 -14.92 -13.29
N LEU A 71 3.92 -15.49 -12.12
CA LEU A 71 3.26 -15.16 -10.85
C LEU A 71 4.20 -14.36 -9.96
N PHE A 72 3.62 -13.59 -9.02
CA PHE A 72 4.35 -12.88 -7.99
C PHE A 72 3.89 -13.37 -6.62
N VAL A 73 4.81 -13.88 -5.80
CA VAL A 73 4.52 -14.42 -4.47
C VAL A 73 5.09 -13.48 -3.43
N LYS A 74 4.28 -13.15 -2.42
CA LYS A 74 4.72 -12.30 -1.31
C LYS A 74 4.04 -12.68 0.01
N PRO A 75 4.73 -12.57 1.16
CA PRO A 75 4.11 -12.71 2.48
C PRO A 75 3.04 -11.63 2.69
N CYS A 76 1.98 -11.93 3.43
CA CYS A 76 0.91 -10.95 3.67
C CYS A 76 1.35 -9.79 4.57
N SER A 77 2.15 -10.05 5.60
CA SER A 77 2.48 -9.06 6.65
C SER A 77 3.96 -8.61 6.67
N ALA A 78 4.77 -9.03 5.70
CA ALA A 78 6.15 -8.57 5.58
C ALA A 78 6.23 -7.27 4.75
N GLY A 79 7.15 -6.37 5.16
CA GLY A 79 7.48 -5.15 4.45
C GLY A 79 8.77 -5.26 3.64
N SER A 80 9.15 -4.18 2.93
CA SER A 80 10.43 -4.02 2.24
C SER A 80 10.77 -5.16 1.27
N SER A 81 9.79 -5.73 0.59
CA SER A 81 9.94 -6.86 -0.34
C SER A 81 10.53 -8.14 0.25
N ASN A 82 10.65 -8.26 1.59
CA ASN A 82 11.14 -9.47 2.23
C ASN A 82 10.27 -10.67 1.90
N GLY A 83 10.88 -11.77 1.45
CA GLY A 83 10.20 -13.00 1.08
C GLY A 83 9.37 -12.91 -0.20
N ALA A 84 9.42 -11.79 -0.92
CA ALA A 84 8.74 -11.62 -2.19
C ALA A 84 9.58 -12.13 -3.35
N SER A 85 8.96 -12.82 -4.31
CA SER A 85 9.66 -13.33 -5.49
C SER A 85 8.74 -13.58 -6.67
N LYS A 86 9.30 -13.57 -7.88
CA LYS A 86 8.61 -13.87 -9.13
C LYS A 86 8.80 -15.35 -9.49
N ALA A 87 7.74 -16.02 -9.87
CA ALA A 87 7.73 -17.42 -10.30
C ALA A 87 7.26 -17.55 -11.75
N ARG A 88 8.01 -18.29 -12.57
CA ARG A 88 7.75 -18.50 -14.00
C ARG A 88 7.33 -19.94 -14.31
N SER A 89 7.32 -20.80 -13.30
CA SER A 89 6.99 -22.21 -13.41
C SER A 89 6.46 -22.77 -12.08
N ALA A 90 5.82 -23.95 -12.10
CA ALA A 90 5.35 -24.64 -10.91
C ALA A 90 6.47 -24.88 -9.87
N LYS A 91 7.67 -25.22 -10.34
CA LYS A 91 8.83 -25.41 -9.47
C LYS A 91 9.23 -24.10 -8.77
N GLU A 92 9.28 -23.01 -9.51
CA GLU A 92 9.57 -21.68 -8.97
C GLU A 92 8.47 -21.21 -8.03
N LEU A 93 7.19 -21.48 -8.32
CA LEU A 93 6.06 -21.14 -7.47
C LEU A 93 6.14 -21.89 -6.12
N SER A 94 6.44 -23.18 -6.13
CA SER A 94 6.66 -23.95 -4.89
C SER A 94 7.79 -23.36 -4.06
N TYR A 95 8.91 -23.03 -4.68
CA TYR A 95 10.04 -22.41 -3.99
C TYR A 95 9.69 -21.04 -3.43
N ALA A 96 9.02 -20.21 -4.22
CA ALA A 96 8.58 -18.86 -3.81
C ALA A 96 7.63 -18.90 -2.61
N LEU A 97 6.70 -19.86 -2.58
CA LEU A 97 5.82 -20.07 -1.42
C LEU A 97 6.61 -20.47 -0.17
N MET A 98 7.58 -21.38 -0.30
CA MET A 98 8.42 -21.77 0.85
C MET A 98 9.22 -20.57 1.37
N GLN A 99 9.75 -19.71 0.50
CA GLN A 99 10.45 -18.48 0.91
C GLN A 99 9.50 -17.49 1.61
N ALA A 100 8.28 -17.30 1.08
CA ALA A 100 7.30 -16.41 1.70
C ALA A 100 6.89 -16.93 3.11
N PHE A 101 6.77 -18.23 3.29
CA PHE A 101 6.45 -18.85 4.58
C PHE A 101 7.57 -18.80 5.62
N LEU A 102 8.77 -18.35 5.28
CA LEU A 102 9.79 -18.02 6.29
C LEU A 102 9.46 -16.68 7.00
N TRP A 103 8.60 -15.85 6.40
CA TRP A 103 8.29 -14.50 6.88
C TRP A 103 6.88 -14.37 7.44
N ASP A 104 5.92 -15.19 6.99
CA ASP A 104 4.52 -15.11 7.41
C ASP A 104 3.82 -16.47 7.27
N ASP A 105 2.73 -16.66 8.00
CA ASP A 105 1.85 -17.83 7.87
C ASP A 105 0.87 -17.75 6.70
N LYS A 106 0.86 -16.61 5.99
CA LYS A 106 0.05 -16.37 4.79
C LYS A 106 0.90 -15.80 3.65
N ALA A 107 0.71 -16.34 2.47
CA ALA A 107 1.32 -15.85 1.25
C ALA A 107 0.25 -15.49 0.21
N LEU A 108 0.40 -14.35 -0.46
CA LEU A 108 -0.34 -14.02 -1.67
C LEU A 108 0.42 -14.54 -2.88
N VAL A 109 -0.30 -15.22 -3.75
CA VAL A 109 0.12 -15.55 -5.11
C VAL A 109 -0.68 -14.62 -6.03
N GLU A 110 0.00 -13.70 -6.71
CA GLU A 110 -0.60 -12.69 -7.57
C GLU A 110 -0.21 -12.91 -9.03
N LYS A 111 -1.03 -12.45 -9.97
CA LYS A 111 -0.60 -12.26 -11.35
C LYS A 111 0.57 -11.28 -11.38
N ALA A 112 1.68 -11.62 -12.01
CA ALA A 112 2.75 -10.65 -12.18
C ALA A 112 2.38 -9.64 -13.26
N VAL A 113 2.36 -8.36 -12.91
CA VAL A 113 2.05 -7.25 -13.81
C VAL A 113 3.35 -6.59 -14.23
N ASP A 114 3.56 -6.37 -15.54
CA ASP A 114 4.64 -5.48 -16.00
C ASP A 114 4.13 -4.05 -15.92
N ALA A 115 4.45 -3.41 -14.81
CA ALA A 115 3.81 -2.15 -14.44
C ALA A 115 4.83 -1.02 -14.24
N ARG A 116 4.30 0.20 -14.32
CA ARG A 116 4.89 1.39 -13.71
C ARG A 116 4.46 1.43 -12.24
N GLU A 117 5.39 1.72 -11.34
CA GLU A 117 5.12 1.85 -9.91
C GLU A 117 4.84 3.33 -9.59
N ILE A 118 3.59 3.65 -9.31
CA ILE A 118 3.12 5.02 -9.02
C ILE A 118 2.70 5.11 -7.56
N GLU A 119 3.19 6.12 -6.87
CA GLU A 119 2.87 6.40 -5.47
C GLU A 119 2.05 7.69 -5.34
N CYS A 120 1.17 7.73 -4.35
CA CYS A 120 0.35 8.89 -4.00
C CYS A 120 0.36 9.14 -2.50
N SER A 121 0.77 10.33 -2.08
CA SER A 121 0.62 10.79 -0.70
C SER A 121 -0.81 11.21 -0.42
N VAL A 122 -1.36 10.79 0.71
CA VAL A 122 -2.70 11.17 1.16
C VAL A 122 -2.66 11.60 2.62
N THR A 123 -3.34 12.71 2.95
CA THR A 123 -3.54 13.17 4.34
C THR A 123 -5.01 13.37 4.64
N GLY A 124 -5.35 13.40 5.92
CA GLY A 124 -6.70 13.67 6.40
C GLY A 124 -7.16 12.72 7.49
N ASN A 125 -8.42 12.85 7.89
CA ASN A 125 -9.06 11.98 8.87
C ASN A 125 -10.34 11.39 8.26
N ALA A 126 -10.26 10.18 7.69
CA ALA A 126 -11.35 9.56 6.93
C ALA A 126 -12.67 9.43 7.71
N VAL A 127 -12.59 9.14 9.01
CA VAL A 127 -13.77 8.88 9.87
C VAL A 127 -14.32 10.13 10.53
N THR A 128 -13.46 11.10 10.85
CA THR A 128 -13.87 12.27 11.67
C THR A 128 -14.06 13.56 10.88
N SER A 129 -13.69 13.56 9.60
CA SER A 129 -13.86 14.73 8.74
C SER A 129 -15.23 14.73 8.10
N PRO A 130 -16.01 15.82 8.25
CA PRO A 130 -17.27 15.94 7.53
C PRO A 130 -17.00 16.10 6.03
N PRO A 131 -17.90 15.58 5.17
CA PRO A 131 -17.70 15.62 3.70
C PRO A 131 -17.49 17.02 3.13
N GLU A 132 -17.95 18.05 3.82
CA GLU A 132 -18.00 19.44 3.34
C GLU A 132 -16.89 20.34 3.91
N SER A 133 -16.06 19.84 4.82
CA SER A 133 -14.98 20.63 5.44
C SER A 133 -13.79 20.79 4.50
N LYS A 134 -13.52 22.03 4.09
CA LYS A 134 -12.36 22.34 3.22
C LYS A 134 -11.01 22.12 3.91
N MET A 135 -10.92 22.21 5.23
CA MET A 135 -9.66 22.02 5.99
C MET A 135 -9.41 20.58 6.42
N GLU A 136 -10.45 19.76 6.49
CA GLU A 136 -10.40 18.42 7.07
C GLU A 136 -10.59 17.30 6.03
N SER A 137 -10.83 17.66 4.77
CA SER A 137 -11.06 16.68 3.71
C SER A 137 -9.81 15.82 3.47
N VAL A 138 -10.04 14.54 3.23
CA VAL A 138 -8.98 13.65 2.75
C VAL A 138 -8.44 14.20 1.43
N LYS A 139 -7.14 14.47 1.39
CA LYS A 139 -6.47 15.11 0.25
C LYS A 139 -5.37 14.21 -0.30
N ALA A 140 -5.44 13.93 -1.60
CA ALA A 140 -4.35 13.33 -2.36
C ALA A 140 -3.47 14.43 -2.99
N TYR A 141 -2.17 14.18 -3.00
CA TYR A 141 -1.15 15.12 -3.50
C TYR A 141 -0.64 14.71 -4.89
N ALA A 142 0.46 15.29 -5.33
CA ALA A 142 1.11 14.90 -6.57
C ALA A 142 1.48 13.41 -6.55
N LEU A 143 1.57 12.83 -7.72
CA LEU A 143 2.00 11.45 -7.86
C LEU A 143 3.51 11.40 -8.06
N GLY A 144 4.13 10.36 -7.51
CA GLY A 144 5.52 10.04 -7.75
C GLY A 144 5.65 8.70 -8.48
N GLU A 145 6.70 8.53 -9.23
CA GLU A 145 7.04 7.27 -9.90
C GLU A 145 8.38 6.76 -9.40
N ILE A 146 8.42 5.47 -9.10
CA ILE A 146 9.67 4.74 -8.85
C ILE A 146 10.02 3.99 -10.12
N ILE A 147 11.18 4.29 -10.69
CA ILE A 147 11.73 3.58 -11.85
C ILE A 147 12.91 2.75 -11.36
N PRO A 148 12.73 1.43 -11.17
CA PRO A 148 13.82 0.54 -10.77
C PRO A 148 14.90 0.50 -11.83
N SER A 149 16.18 0.51 -11.42
CA SER A 149 17.32 0.29 -12.32
C SER A 149 17.51 -1.18 -12.69
N HIS A 150 16.90 -2.09 -11.93
CA HIS A 150 16.95 -3.53 -12.14
C HIS A 150 15.56 -4.12 -12.37
N SER A 151 15.49 -5.36 -12.83
CA SER A 151 14.24 -6.06 -13.15
C SER A 151 13.29 -6.28 -11.96
N PHE A 152 13.73 -6.01 -10.73
CA PHE A 152 12.96 -6.09 -9.49
C PHE A 152 13.52 -5.13 -8.45
N TYR A 153 12.65 -4.35 -7.83
CA TYR A 153 12.98 -3.40 -6.76
C TYR A 153 12.89 -4.11 -5.41
N ASP A 154 13.92 -4.91 -5.10
CA ASP A 154 14.04 -5.67 -3.87
C ASP A 154 14.61 -4.84 -2.71
N TYR A 155 14.88 -5.52 -1.58
CA TYR A 155 15.44 -4.88 -0.39
C TYR A 155 16.79 -4.21 -0.66
N ASP A 156 17.67 -4.89 -1.40
CA ASP A 156 19.01 -4.39 -1.69
C ASP A 156 18.95 -3.15 -2.59
N ALA A 157 18.10 -3.17 -3.61
CA ALA A 157 17.84 -2.01 -4.47
C ALA A 157 17.19 -0.82 -3.72
N LYS A 158 16.44 -1.10 -2.63
CA LYS A 158 15.78 -0.04 -1.82
C LYS A 158 16.72 0.64 -0.83
N TYR A 159 17.66 -0.07 -0.25
CA TYR A 159 18.39 0.39 0.94
C TYR A 159 19.91 0.37 0.79
N ASN A 160 20.45 -0.48 -0.06
CA ASN A 160 21.87 -0.72 -0.16
C ASN A 160 22.49 -0.23 -1.48
N ASP A 161 21.68 -0.01 -2.52
CA ASP A 161 22.13 0.47 -3.82
C ASP A 161 21.73 1.93 -4.03
N PRO A 162 22.68 2.89 -4.01
CA PRO A 162 22.37 4.31 -4.27
C PRO A 162 21.73 4.57 -5.64
N ASP A 163 21.99 3.68 -6.61
CA ASP A 163 21.48 3.76 -7.98
C ASP A 163 20.33 2.75 -8.23
N GLY A 164 19.79 2.14 -7.17
CA GLY A 164 18.79 1.07 -7.24
C GLY A 164 17.46 1.49 -7.84
N ALA A 165 17.10 2.78 -7.80
CA ALA A 165 15.93 3.35 -8.48
C ALA A 165 16.05 4.86 -8.65
N SER A 166 15.44 5.40 -9.69
CA SER A 166 15.20 6.84 -9.83
C SER A 166 13.80 7.21 -9.38
N LEU A 167 13.70 8.36 -8.67
CA LEU A 167 12.44 8.89 -8.13
C LEU A 167 12.04 10.12 -8.93
N HIS A 168 10.87 10.06 -9.56
CA HIS A 168 10.33 11.14 -10.36
C HIS A 168 9.09 11.74 -9.68
N VAL A 169 9.15 13.02 -9.30
CA VAL A 169 8.02 13.79 -8.74
C VAL A 169 7.95 15.14 -9.42
N PRO A 170 6.85 15.46 -10.14
CA PRO A 170 5.69 14.60 -10.38
C PRO A 170 6.00 13.45 -11.34
N ALA A 171 5.19 12.36 -11.27
CA ALA A 171 5.23 11.29 -12.24
C ALA A 171 4.83 11.80 -13.63
N ASP A 172 5.52 11.33 -14.67
CA ASP A 172 5.21 11.69 -16.06
C ASP A 172 4.10 10.76 -16.60
N ILE A 173 2.84 11.12 -16.30
CA ILE A 173 1.64 10.38 -16.71
C ILE A 173 0.55 11.34 -17.21
N PRO A 174 -0.37 10.87 -18.07
CA PRO A 174 -1.46 11.69 -18.59
C PRO A 174 -2.34 12.30 -17.48
N VAL A 175 -2.82 13.53 -17.68
CA VAL A 175 -3.65 14.26 -16.70
C VAL A 175 -4.87 13.44 -16.25
N GLY A 176 -5.60 12.81 -17.17
CA GLY A 176 -6.76 12.00 -16.82
C GLY A 176 -6.40 10.78 -15.94
N MET A 177 -5.24 10.18 -16.14
CA MET A 177 -4.74 9.09 -15.29
C MET A 177 -4.32 9.63 -13.91
N THR A 178 -3.70 10.80 -13.84
CA THR A 178 -3.35 11.48 -12.59
C THR A 178 -4.58 11.68 -11.71
N GLU A 179 -5.67 12.19 -12.29
CA GLU A 179 -6.92 12.42 -11.55
C GLU A 179 -7.56 11.11 -11.09
N ALA A 180 -7.57 10.08 -11.95
CA ALA A 180 -8.10 8.76 -11.61
C ALA A 180 -7.33 8.11 -10.44
N LEU A 181 -5.99 8.15 -10.47
CA LEU A 181 -5.14 7.62 -9.41
C LEU A 181 -5.33 8.36 -8.09
N ARG A 182 -5.42 9.70 -8.12
CA ARG A 182 -5.68 10.52 -6.91
C ARG A 182 -7.06 10.23 -6.31
N LEU A 183 -8.09 10.10 -7.14
CA LEU A 183 -9.43 9.73 -6.68
C LEU A 183 -9.42 8.33 -6.07
N MET A 184 -8.76 7.37 -6.72
CA MET A 184 -8.63 6.00 -6.21
C MET A 184 -7.85 5.96 -4.89
N ALA A 185 -6.79 6.77 -4.73
CA ALA A 185 -6.04 6.89 -3.49
C ALA A 185 -6.91 7.41 -2.35
N VAL A 186 -7.75 8.43 -2.60
CA VAL A 186 -8.71 8.96 -1.61
C VAL A 186 -9.75 7.90 -1.24
N ASN A 187 -10.27 7.16 -2.21
CA ASN A 187 -11.26 6.10 -1.97
C ASN A 187 -10.66 4.95 -1.14
N ALA A 188 -9.45 4.52 -1.46
CA ALA A 188 -8.73 3.52 -0.68
C ALA A 188 -8.44 3.97 0.75
N TYR A 189 -7.97 5.21 0.91
CA TYR A 189 -7.72 5.82 2.22
C TYR A 189 -8.97 5.82 3.11
N LYS A 190 -10.13 6.18 2.52
CA LYS A 190 -11.42 6.17 3.21
C LYS A 190 -11.90 4.75 3.51
N ALA A 191 -11.78 3.82 2.57
CA ALA A 191 -12.20 2.43 2.75
C ALA A 191 -11.45 1.69 3.88
N LEU A 192 -10.22 2.12 4.16
CA LEU A 192 -9.38 1.57 5.22
C LEU A 192 -9.42 2.40 6.53
N ASP A 193 -10.31 3.39 6.64
CA ASP A 193 -10.42 4.30 7.79
C ASP A 193 -9.09 4.95 8.18
N CYS A 194 -8.24 5.26 7.20
CA CYS A 194 -6.95 5.87 7.44
C CYS A 194 -7.07 7.27 8.05
N ALA A 195 -6.05 7.69 8.76
CA ALA A 195 -5.99 9.00 9.40
C ALA A 195 -4.56 9.54 9.46
N GLY A 196 -4.44 10.87 9.43
CA GLY A 196 -3.17 11.58 9.42
C GLY A 196 -2.50 11.49 8.05
N LEU A 197 -1.74 10.42 7.82
CA LEU A 197 -0.98 10.24 6.59
C LEU A 197 -1.00 8.78 6.13
N SER A 198 -0.94 8.58 4.82
CA SER A 198 -0.64 7.28 4.20
C SER A 198 -0.08 7.49 2.80
N ARG A 199 0.74 6.56 2.33
CA ARG A 199 1.14 6.47 0.92
C ARG A 199 0.40 5.30 0.28
N VAL A 200 -0.23 5.58 -0.82
CA VAL A 200 -0.99 4.60 -1.61
C VAL A 200 -0.18 4.29 -2.85
N ASP A 201 0.16 3.02 -3.03
CA ASP A 201 1.05 2.55 -4.08
C ASP A 201 0.26 1.77 -5.13
N PHE A 202 0.47 2.10 -6.40
CA PHE A 202 -0.24 1.56 -7.54
C PHE A 202 0.71 0.86 -8.52
N LEU A 203 0.17 -0.13 -9.20
CA LEU A 203 0.74 -0.73 -10.39
C LEU A 203 -0.11 -0.32 -11.60
N VAL A 204 0.50 0.40 -12.54
CA VAL A 204 -0.14 0.75 -13.82
C VAL A 204 0.46 -0.13 -14.90
N ASP A 205 -0.34 -1.06 -15.42
CA ASP A 205 0.11 -1.99 -16.46
C ASP A 205 0.58 -1.22 -17.70
N LYS A 206 1.81 -1.49 -18.15
CA LYS A 206 2.43 -0.77 -19.26
C LYS A 206 1.76 -1.02 -20.61
N THR A 207 1.08 -2.15 -20.76
CA THR A 207 0.47 -2.58 -22.01
C THR A 207 -1.00 -2.15 -22.09
N SER A 208 -1.78 -2.46 -21.04
CA SER A 208 -3.22 -2.19 -21.03
C SER A 208 -3.57 -0.81 -20.47
N GLY A 209 -2.69 -0.22 -19.64
CA GLY A 209 -2.98 0.98 -18.86
C GLY A 209 -3.91 0.72 -17.66
N GLU A 210 -4.23 -0.55 -17.37
CA GLU A 210 -5.04 -0.90 -16.20
C GLU A 210 -4.33 -0.51 -14.91
N ILE A 211 -5.11 0.02 -13.96
CA ILE A 211 -4.62 0.49 -12.68
C ILE A 211 -5.02 -0.52 -11.61
N TYR A 212 -4.04 -0.98 -10.84
CA TYR A 212 -4.25 -1.81 -9.66
C TYR A 212 -3.66 -1.15 -8.43
N LEU A 213 -4.41 -1.11 -7.34
CA LEU A 213 -3.84 -0.74 -6.06
C LEU A 213 -2.99 -1.90 -5.55
N ASN A 214 -1.73 -1.62 -5.21
CA ASN A 214 -0.78 -2.62 -4.71
C ASN A 214 -0.81 -2.72 -3.19
N GLU A 215 -0.54 -1.60 -2.51
CA GLU A 215 -0.54 -1.54 -1.04
C GLU A 215 -0.85 -0.12 -0.52
N VAL A 216 -1.19 -0.03 0.77
CA VAL A 216 -1.36 1.24 1.48
C VAL A 216 -0.43 1.24 2.69
N ASN A 217 0.50 2.18 2.70
CA ASN A 217 1.49 2.36 3.76
C ASN A 217 0.96 3.38 4.76
N SER A 218 0.43 2.92 5.91
CA SER A 218 -0.13 3.78 6.96
C SER A 218 0.93 4.55 7.76
N MET A 219 2.20 4.21 7.58
CA MET A 219 3.36 4.93 8.15
C MET A 219 4.48 4.96 7.10
N PRO A 220 4.35 5.81 6.07
CA PRO A 220 5.36 5.92 5.02
C PRO A 220 6.66 6.53 5.54
N GLY A 221 7.75 6.36 4.79
CA GLY A 221 8.99 7.08 5.03
C GLY A 221 8.74 8.59 5.09
N PHE A 222 9.32 9.25 6.11
CA PHE A 222 9.02 10.65 6.42
C PHE A 222 10.30 11.50 6.60
N THR A 223 11.38 11.15 5.90
CA THR A 223 12.58 12.00 5.81
C THR A 223 12.41 12.99 4.65
N PRO A 224 13.15 14.10 4.61
CA PRO A 224 13.07 15.08 3.50
C PRO A 224 13.34 14.48 2.12
N ILE A 225 14.07 13.37 2.04
CA ILE A 225 14.34 12.67 0.78
C ILE A 225 13.28 11.62 0.41
N SER A 226 12.35 11.30 1.34
CA SER A 226 11.30 10.31 1.11
C SER A 226 10.25 10.81 0.12
N MET A 227 9.63 9.89 -0.62
CA MET A 227 8.62 10.20 -1.63
C MET A 227 7.40 10.92 -1.03
N PHE A 228 6.96 10.52 0.17
CA PHE A 228 5.76 11.10 0.78
C PHE A 228 5.86 12.64 0.93
N PRO A 229 6.86 13.22 1.60
CA PRO A 229 6.96 14.67 1.69
C PRO A 229 7.26 15.35 0.35
N LYS A 230 8.03 14.74 -0.56
CA LYS A 230 8.29 15.29 -1.89
C LYS A 230 7.01 15.47 -2.72
N MET A 231 6.09 14.50 -2.68
CA MET A 231 4.79 14.61 -3.37
C MET A 231 3.90 15.70 -2.74
N CYS A 232 3.98 15.89 -1.42
CA CYS A 232 3.31 16.99 -0.73
C CYS A 232 3.88 18.36 -1.15
N GLU A 233 5.20 18.49 -1.16
CA GLU A 233 5.91 19.71 -1.54
C GLU A 233 5.63 20.11 -2.99
N GLN A 234 5.66 19.15 -3.92
CA GLN A 234 5.29 19.36 -5.33
C GLN A 234 3.86 19.88 -5.50
N SER A 235 2.98 19.61 -4.54
CA SER A 235 1.60 20.10 -4.51
C SER A 235 1.44 21.44 -3.74
N GLY A 236 2.53 22.09 -3.40
CA GLY A 236 2.54 23.37 -2.69
C GLY A 236 2.38 23.26 -1.17
N LEU A 237 2.66 22.08 -0.57
CA LEU A 237 2.67 21.89 0.89
C LEU A 237 4.10 21.61 1.35
N PRO A 238 4.86 22.64 1.78
CA PRO A 238 6.23 22.51 2.26
C PRO A 238 6.33 21.60 3.50
N TYR A 239 7.51 21.05 3.75
CA TYR A 239 7.73 20.05 4.79
C TYR A 239 7.35 20.51 6.20
N ASP A 240 7.66 21.75 6.57
CA ASP A 240 7.28 22.36 7.84
C ASP A 240 5.76 22.49 7.99
N ARG A 241 5.08 22.94 6.95
CA ARG A 241 3.61 23.07 6.92
C ARG A 241 2.93 21.67 6.91
N LEU A 242 3.56 20.68 6.30
CA LEU A 242 3.09 19.30 6.36
C LEU A 242 3.12 18.77 7.81
N ILE A 243 4.19 19.03 8.56
CA ILE A 243 4.29 18.64 9.97
C ILE A 243 3.19 19.34 10.79
N GLU A 244 3.01 20.64 10.63
CA GLU A 244 1.96 21.41 11.31
C GLU A 244 0.57 20.84 11.01
N LEU A 245 0.26 20.60 9.74
CA LEU A 245 -1.01 20.00 9.30
C LEU A 245 -1.28 18.67 10.00
N LEU A 246 -0.28 17.79 10.06
CA LEU A 246 -0.43 16.47 10.68
C LEU A 246 -0.64 16.56 12.19
N LEU A 247 0.02 17.51 12.87
CA LEU A 247 -0.19 17.81 14.29
C LEU A 247 -1.61 18.31 14.55
N GLU A 248 -2.07 19.28 13.75
CA GLU A 248 -3.43 19.83 13.82
C GLU A 248 -4.48 18.73 13.63
N GLN A 249 -4.33 17.89 12.61
CA GLN A 249 -5.23 16.76 12.34
C GLN A 249 -5.26 15.74 13.49
N GLY A 250 -4.10 15.46 14.10
CA GLY A 250 -4.01 14.56 15.25
C GLY A 250 -4.73 15.13 16.48
N LEU A 251 -4.56 16.41 16.76
CA LEU A 251 -5.21 17.12 17.87
C LEU A 251 -6.73 17.23 17.65
N ASP A 252 -7.18 17.57 16.44
CA ASP A 252 -8.58 17.66 16.10
C ASP A 252 -9.30 16.32 16.26
N ARG A 253 -8.72 15.25 15.70
CA ARG A 253 -9.24 13.90 15.86
C ARG A 253 -9.35 13.49 17.31
N PHE A 254 -8.35 13.83 18.14
CA PHE A 254 -8.36 13.54 19.57
C PHE A 254 -9.50 14.29 20.29
N LYS A 255 -9.70 15.59 20.00
CA LYS A 255 -10.80 16.40 20.56
C LYS A 255 -12.16 15.82 20.20
N LYS A 256 -12.38 15.48 18.92
CA LYS A 256 -13.63 14.89 18.43
C LYS A 256 -13.93 13.55 19.10
N ARG A 257 -12.92 12.67 19.24
CA ARG A 257 -13.10 11.38 19.93
C ARG A 257 -13.40 11.52 21.42
N ARG A 258 -12.80 12.50 22.10
CA ARG A 258 -13.11 12.78 23.51
C ARG A 258 -14.51 13.33 23.75
N ALA A 259 -15.12 13.93 22.76
CA ALA A 259 -16.50 14.41 22.83
C ALA A 259 -17.55 13.28 22.68
N LEU A 260 -17.14 12.08 22.26
CA LEU A 260 -18.00 10.90 22.27
C LEU A 260 -18.12 10.37 23.69
N LYS A 261 -19.36 10.07 24.13
CA LYS A 261 -19.67 9.53 25.47
C LYS A 261 -19.44 8.01 25.52
#